data_7094b946eecce07ee1f2e250cf6da472
#
_entry.id   7094b946eecce07ee1f2e250cf6da472
#
_cell.length_a   1.000
_cell.length_b   1.000
_cell.length_c   1.000
_cell.angle_alpha   90.00
_cell.angle_beta   90.00
_cell.angle_gamma   90.00
#
_symmetry.space_group_name_H-M   'P 1'
#
loop_
_entity.id
_entity.type
_entity.pdbx_description
1 polymer ?
#
loop_
_entity_poly.entity_id
_entity_poly.type
_entity_poly.pdbx_seq_one_letter_code
_entity_poly.pdbx_strand_id
1 'polypeptide(L)'
;MEKFPELKNHHGEVKMDPVANMLVSVKNGYLAKKTQVSVPFSKFKYEIAKVLESEKFVAKVEKDNSKILIDLSYEGGKARITDIKRVSKLGLRVYEKGKNIKKIKGGRGILIVTTSKGLMTGQRAKEKKLGGEVVCQVW
;
A
#
# COMPACT_ATOMS: atom_id res chain seq x y z
N MET A 1 1.24 -16.66 11.06
CA MET A 1 1.25 -15.21 10.82
C MET A 1 2.55 -14.81 10.17
N GLU A 2 2.47 -14.16 9.03
CA GLU A 2 3.67 -13.70 8.35
C GLU A 2 4.34 -12.60 9.13
N LYS A 3 5.66 -12.71 9.25
CA LYS A 3 6.43 -11.64 9.81
C LYS A 3 6.73 -10.63 8.70
N PHE A 4 6.72 -9.39 9.07
CA PHE A 4 7.14 -8.32 8.24
C PHE A 4 8.65 -8.40 7.98
N PRO A 5 9.09 -8.18 6.74
CA PRO A 5 10.50 -8.33 6.41
C PRO A 5 11.34 -7.24 7.07
N GLU A 6 12.46 -7.64 7.65
CA GLU A 6 13.45 -6.73 8.20
C GLU A 6 14.49 -6.42 7.14
N LEU A 7 14.81 -5.15 7.00
CA LEU A 7 15.80 -4.68 6.05
C LEU A 7 17.07 -4.26 6.80
N LYS A 8 18.20 -4.62 6.25
CA LYS A 8 19.50 -4.26 6.85
C LYS A 8 20.20 -3.22 5.98
N ASN A 9 20.88 -2.26 6.62
CA ASN A 9 21.75 -1.35 5.92
C ASN A 9 23.11 -2.04 5.65
N HIS A 10 24.03 -1.33 5.03
CA HIS A 10 25.34 -1.89 4.70
C HIS A 10 26.22 -2.17 5.91
N HIS A 11 25.84 -1.72 7.10
CA HIS A 11 26.54 -2.04 8.35
C HIS A 11 25.89 -3.23 9.08
N GLY A 12 24.85 -3.84 8.51
CA GLY A 12 24.16 -4.95 9.14
C GLY A 12 23.10 -4.55 10.14
N GLU A 13 22.85 -3.27 10.32
CA GLU A 13 21.79 -2.80 11.20
C GLU A 13 20.42 -3.06 10.59
N VAL A 14 19.47 -3.51 11.43
CA VAL A 14 18.10 -3.75 11.01
C VAL A 14 17.38 -2.40 10.86
N LYS A 15 16.79 -2.17 9.69
CA LYS A 15 15.96 -1.00 9.46
C LYS A 15 14.52 -1.42 9.22
N MET A 16 13.60 -0.72 9.86
CA MET A 16 12.17 -0.96 9.66
C MET A 16 11.71 -0.27 8.39
N ASP A 17 10.78 -0.91 7.68
CA ASP A 17 10.04 -0.30 6.58
C ASP A 17 8.61 -0.04 7.07
N PRO A 18 8.28 1.20 7.50
CA PRO A 18 6.96 1.50 8.05
C PRO A 18 5.83 1.26 7.06
N VAL A 19 6.08 1.47 5.76
CA VAL A 19 5.08 1.20 4.73
C VAL A 19 4.83 -0.30 4.63
N ALA A 20 5.88 -1.11 4.58
CA ALA A 20 5.73 -2.56 4.56
C ALA A 20 5.01 -3.06 5.80
N ASN A 21 5.32 -2.49 6.98
CA ASN A 21 4.63 -2.80 8.23
C ASN A 21 3.12 -2.59 8.11
N MET A 22 2.72 -1.44 7.58
CA MET A 22 1.30 -1.14 7.41
C MET A 22 0.64 -2.13 6.44
N LEU A 23 1.28 -2.39 5.29
CA LEU A 23 0.71 -3.28 4.28
C LEU A 23 0.57 -4.70 4.81
N VAL A 24 1.57 -5.19 5.56
CA VAL A 24 1.50 -6.51 6.19
C VAL A 24 0.41 -6.54 7.27
N SER A 25 0.25 -5.47 8.04
CA SER A 25 -0.82 -5.38 9.05
C SER A 25 -2.21 -5.49 8.41
N VAL A 26 -2.41 -4.82 7.27
CA VAL A 26 -3.68 -4.91 6.53
C VAL A 26 -3.89 -6.33 6.00
N LYS A 27 -2.87 -6.92 5.38
CA LYS A 27 -2.94 -8.27 4.85
C LYS A 27 -3.24 -9.28 5.95
N ASN A 28 -2.51 -9.21 7.07
CA ASN A 28 -2.73 -10.11 8.21
C ASN A 28 -4.10 -9.91 8.84
N GLY A 29 -4.60 -8.66 8.86
CA GLY A 29 -5.95 -8.36 9.32
C GLY A 29 -7.00 -9.10 8.51
N TYR A 30 -6.86 -9.09 7.19
CA TYR A 30 -7.77 -9.85 6.32
C TYR A 30 -7.65 -11.36 6.52
N LEU A 31 -6.42 -11.88 6.66
CA LEU A 31 -6.20 -13.30 6.90
C LEU A 31 -6.83 -13.76 8.22
N ALA A 32 -6.79 -12.88 9.24
CA ALA A 32 -7.38 -13.16 10.54
C ALA A 32 -8.87 -12.78 10.63
N LYS A 33 -9.46 -12.34 9.52
CA LYS A 33 -10.87 -11.91 9.43
C LYS A 33 -11.22 -10.81 10.43
N LYS A 34 -10.29 -9.89 10.65
CA LYS A 34 -10.54 -8.74 11.53
C LYS A 34 -11.43 -7.72 10.82
N THR A 35 -12.13 -6.92 11.61
CA THR A 35 -12.95 -5.81 11.09
C THR A 35 -12.13 -4.54 10.94
N GLN A 36 -11.10 -4.37 11.75
CA GLN A 36 -10.30 -3.16 11.75
C GLN A 36 -8.85 -3.47 12.13
N VAL A 37 -7.93 -2.72 11.55
CA VAL A 37 -6.52 -2.74 11.98
C VAL A 37 -6.08 -1.33 12.33
N SER A 38 -5.08 -1.23 13.19
CA SER A 38 -4.54 0.03 13.66
C SER A 38 -3.03 0.04 13.44
N VAL A 39 -2.52 1.11 12.86
CA VAL A 39 -1.08 1.26 12.61
C VAL A 39 -0.64 2.65 13.05
N PRO A 40 0.65 2.83 13.39
CA PRO A 40 1.15 4.17 13.73
C PRO A 40 0.97 5.14 12.57
N PHE A 41 0.65 6.38 12.90
CA PHE A 41 0.40 7.42 11.90
C PHE A 41 1.71 7.92 11.28
N SER A 42 1.69 8.11 9.96
CA SER A 42 2.57 9.02 9.24
C SER A 42 1.77 9.56 8.07
N LYS A 43 2.14 10.74 7.60
CA LYS A 43 1.43 11.37 6.49
C LYS A 43 1.45 10.48 5.25
N PHE A 44 2.61 9.91 4.93
CA PHE A 44 2.77 9.07 3.76
C PHE A 44 1.91 7.80 3.84
N LYS A 45 1.93 7.11 4.98
CA LYS A 45 1.11 5.92 5.19
C LYS A 45 -0.38 6.26 5.14
N TYR A 46 -0.76 7.39 5.71
CA TYR A 46 -2.15 7.82 5.66
C TYR A 46 -2.61 8.06 4.23
N GLU A 47 -1.78 8.68 3.41
CA GLU A 47 -2.10 8.89 2.00
C GLU A 47 -2.25 7.58 1.24
N ILE A 48 -1.39 6.59 1.50
CA ILE A 48 -1.51 5.25 0.92
C ILE A 48 -2.85 4.63 1.33
N ALA A 49 -3.17 4.67 2.60
CA ALA A 49 -4.43 4.11 3.11
C ALA A 49 -5.64 4.80 2.48
N LYS A 50 -5.57 6.11 2.26
CA LYS A 50 -6.64 6.85 1.60
C LYS A 50 -6.82 6.44 0.13
N VAL A 51 -5.74 6.11 -0.56
CA VAL A 51 -5.84 5.57 -1.92
C VAL A 51 -6.54 4.20 -1.88
N LEU A 52 -6.20 3.35 -0.94
CA LEU A 52 -6.88 2.05 -0.77
C LEU A 52 -8.37 2.24 -0.49
N GLU A 53 -8.72 3.23 0.31
CA GLU A 53 -10.12 3.55 0.59
C GLU A 53 -10.85 4.02 -0.67
N SER A 54 -10.25 4.94 -1.42
CA SER A 54 -10.88 5.48 -2.64
C SER A 54 -11.06 4.40 -3.71
N GLU A 55 -10.19 3.40 -3.74
CA GLU A 55 -10.28 2.28 -4.67
C GLU A 55 -11.10 1.12 -4.09
N LYS A 56 -11.69 1.30 -2.91
CA LYS A 56 -12.57 0.34 -2.25
C LYS A 56 -11.90 -0.97 -1.84
N PHE A 57 -10.58 -0.94 -1.67
CA PHE A 57 -9.86 -2.08 -1.12
C PHE A 57 -9.99 -2.17 0.40
N VAL A 58 -10.27 -1.03 1.05
CA VAL A 58 -10.64 -1.00 2.46
C VAL A 58 -11.89 -0.13 2.59
N ALA A 59 -12.65 -0.31 3.68
CA ALA A 59 -13.93 0.36 3.84
C ALA A 59 -13.81 1.80 4.29
N LYS A 60 -12.93 2.06 5.27
CA LYS A 60 -12.80 3.38 5.86
C LYS A 60 -11.42 3.57 6.45
N VAL A 61 -10.90 4.78 6.33
CA VAL A 61 -9.60 5.14 6.90
C VAL A 61 -9.77 6.42 7.70
N GLU A 62 -9.36 6.38 8.97
CA GLU A 62 -9.43 7.52 9.88
C GLU A 62 -8.11 7.71 10.60
N LYS A 63 -7.80 8.97 10.90
CA LYS A 63 -6.72 9.29 11.83
C LYS A 63 -7.31 9.42 13.22
N ASP A 64 -6.74 8.73 14.19
CA ASP A 64 -7.13 8.83 15.60
C ASP A 64 -5.88 9.02 16.43
N ASN A 65 -5.65 10.26 16.86
CA ASN A 65 -4.43 10.65 17.57
C ASN A 65 -3.18 10.30 16.76
N SER A 66 -2.32 9.43 17.29
CA SER A 66 -1.08 9.03 16.63
C SER A 66 -1.24 7.75 15.81
N LYS A 67 -2.48 7.33 15.51
CA LYS A 67 -2.75 6.09 14.80
C LYS A 67 -3.61 6.31 13.57
N ILE A 68 -3.49 5.37 12.64
CA ILE A 68 -4.40 5.26 11.49
C ILE A 68 -5.28 4.05 11.77
N LEU A 69 -6.60 4.26 11.76
CA LEU A 69 -7.58 3.18 11.89
C LEU A 69 -8.08 2.83 10.50
N ILE A 70 -7.96 1.57 10.13
CA ILE A 70 -8.34 1.08 8.80
C ILE A 70 -9.41 0.02 8.97
N ASP A 71 -10.63 0.33 8.52
CA ASP A 71 -11.73 -0.62 8.52
C ASP A 71 -11.62 -1.49 7.29
N LEU A 72 -11.61 -2.80 7.50
CA LEU A 72 -11.46 -3.76 6.42
C LEU A 72 -12.80 -4.01 5.74
N SER A 73 -12.75 -4.36 4.46
CA SER A 73 -13.94 -4.52 3.63
C SER A 73 -14.06 -5.97 3.14
N TYR A 74 -15.23 -6.54 3.29
CA TYR A 74 -15.54 -7.90 2.84
C TYR A 74 -16.75 -7.86 1.94
N GLU A 75 -16.77 -8.72 0.94
CA GLU A 75 -17.91 -8.86 0.05
C GLU A 75 -18.26 -10.36 -0.03
N GLY A 76 -19.46 -10.71 0.41
CA GLY A 76 -19.87 -12.11 0.45
C GLY A 76 -18.95 -12.98 1.31
N GLY A 77 -18.39 -12.40 2.38
CA GLY A 77 -17.45 -13.10 3.25
C GLY A 77 -16.02 -13.15 2.74
N LYS A 78 -15.76 -12.60 1.56
CA LYS A 78 -14.44 -12.59 0.97
C LYS A 78 -13.75 -11.25 1.18
N ALA A 79 -12.46 -11.28 1.52
CA ALA A 79 -11.65 -10.08 1.66
C ALA A 79 -11.54 -9.34 0.34
N ARG A 80 -11.62 -8.00 0.39
CA ARG A 80 -11.47 -7.17 -0.79
C ARG A 80 -10.03 -7.12 -1.29
N ILE A 81 -9.07 -7.47 -0.46
CA ILE A 81 -7.68 -7.58 -0.86
C ILE A 81 -7.29 -9.05 -0.87
N THR A 82 -6.79 -9.53 -2.00
CA THR A 82 -6.25 -10.88 -2.13
C THR A 82 -4.80 -10.92 -1.70
N ASP A 83 -4.01 -9.94 -2.15
CA ASP A 83 -2.61 -9.84 -1.78
C ASP A 83 -2.07 -8.44 -2.01
N ILE A 84 -0.96 -8.14 -1.36
CA ILE A 84 -0.25 -6.87 -1.47
C ILE A 84 1.22 -7.18 -1.65
N LYS A 85 1.86 -6.52 -2.61
CA LYS A 85 3.28 -6.67 -2.85
C LYS A 85 3.99 -5.32 -2.73
N ARG A 86 4.92 -5.21 -1.82
CA ARG A 86 5.80 -4.04 -1.70
C ARG A 86 6.77 -4.05 -2.88
N VAL A 87 6.85 -2.95 -3.62
CA VAL A 87 7.72 -2.86 -4.80
C VAL A 87 9.01 -2.10 -4.48
N SER A 88 8.92 -0.80 -4.17
CA SER A 88 10.11 -0.05 -3.74
C SER A 88 10.43 -0.37 -2.29
N LYS A 89 11.71 -0.55 -2.00
CA LYS A 89 12.22 -0.89 -0.66
C LYS A 89 13.40 0.00 -0.32
N LEU A 90 13.79 0.03 0.95
CA LEU A 90 15.02 0.69 1.35
C LEU A 90 16.19 0.06 0.60
N GLY A 91 16.99 0.88 -0.06
CA GLY A 91 18.11 0.41 -0.85
C GLY A 91 17.77 -0.09 -2.25
N LEU A 92 16.48 -0.18 -2.59
CA LEU A 92 16.05 -0.59 -3.93
C LEU A 92 14.77 0.15 -4.29
N ARG A 93 14.92 1.32 -4.92
CA ARG A 93 13.77 2.11 -5.37
C ARG A 93 13.43 1.76 -6.80
N VAL A 94 12.15 1.61 -7.09
CA VAL A 94 11.66 1.25 -8.42
C VAL A 94 10.85 2.41 -8.99
N TYR A 95 11.25 2.90 -10.16
CA TYR A 95 10.60 4.03 -10.84
C TYR A 95 10.06 3.57 -12.17
N GLU A 96 8.89 4.10 -12.55
CA GLU A 96 8.29 3.84 -13.85
C GLU A 96 7.86 5.15 -14.50
N LYS A 97 8.04 5.23 -15.81
CA LYS A 97 7.48 6.33 -16.60
C LYS A 97 5.99 6.08 -16.80
N GLY A 98 5.20 7.14 -16.82
CA GLY A 98 3.76 7.04 -16.96
C GLY A 98 3.31 6.13 -18.10
N LYS A 99 3.95 6.27 -19.26
CA LYS A 99 3.62 5.45 -20.44
C LYS A 99 3.90 3.95 -20.26
N ASN A 100 4.78 3.60 -19.32
CA ASN A 100 5.18 2.20 -19.09
C ASN A 100 4.39 1.54 -17.96
N ILE A 101 3.49 2.26 -17.31
CA ILE A 101 2.69 1.72 -16.22
C ILE A 101 1.67 0.75 -16.81
N LYS A 102 1.69 -0.49 -16.32
CA LYS A 102 0.82 -1.56 -16.84
C LYS A 102 -0.32 -1.86 -15.87
N LYS A 103 -1.39 -2.44 -16.41
CA LYS A 103 -2.49 -2.93 -15.59
C LYS A 103 -2.03 -4.11 -14.74
N ILE A 104 -2.54 -4.18 -13.52
CA ILE A 104 -2.25 -5.27 -12.58
C ILE A 104 -3.42 -6.24 -12.58
N LYS A 105 -3.11 -7.54 -12.75
CA LYS A 105 -4.13 -8.61 -12.71
C LYS A 105 -5.32 -8.35 -13.62
N GLY A 106 -5.05 -7.92 -14.86
CA GLY A 106 -6.10 -7.66 -15.84
C GLY A 106 -7.00 -6.49 -15.49
N GLY A 107 -6.50 -5.54 -14.72
CA GLY A 107 -7.26 -4.36 -14.30
C GLY A 107 -7.98 -4.52 -12.98
N ARG A 108 -7.87 -5.68 -12.32
CA ARG A 108 -8.49 -5.90 -11.00
C ARG A 108 -7.63 -5.38 -9.86
N GLY A 109 -6.35 -5.18 -10.10
CA GLY A 109 -5.44 -4.65 -9.10
C GLY A 109 -5.00 -3.24 -9.44
N ILE A 110 -4.28 -2.62 -8.52
CA ILE A 110 -3.72 -1.29 -8.70
C ILE A 110 -2.24 -1.28 -8.35
N LEU A 111 -1.52 -0.37 -9.01
CA LEU A 111 -0.24 0.10 -8.52
C LEU A 111 -0.49 1.39 -7.75
N ILE A 112 0.23 1.57 -6.65
CA ILE A 112 0.26 2.86 -5.95
C ILE A 112 1.61 3.47 -6.26
N VAL A 113 1.60 4.69 -6.82
CA VAL A 113 2.82 5.40 -7.22
C VAL A 113 2.85 6.77 -6.55
N THR A 114 4.06 7.23 -6.25
CA THR A 114 4.24 8.60 -5.77
C THR A 114 4.87 9.41 -6.90
N THR A 115 4.20 10.50 -7.26
CA THR A 115 4.57 11.36 -8.39
C THR A 115 4.86 12.78 -7.90
N SER A 116 5.31 13.64 -8.81
CA SER A 116 5.48 15.06 -8.52
C SER A 116 4.18 15.76 -8.12
N LYS A 117 3.03 15.18 -8.48
CA LYS A 117 1.70 15.69 -8.13
C LYS A 117 1.08 14.96 -6.94
N GLY A 118 1.85 14.12 -6.25
CA GLY A 118 1.39 13.39 -5.09
C GLY A 118 1.23 11.90 -5.33
N LEU A 119 0.70 11.24 -4.32
CA LEU A 119 0.46 9.79 -4.35
C LEU A 119 -0.84 9.51 -5.10
N MET A 120 -0.81 8.54 -5.99
CA MET A 120 -1.98 8.17 -6.79
C MET A 120 -1.88 6.73 -7.29
N THR A 121 -2.95 6.24 -7.92
CA THR A 121 -2.91 4.93 -8.58
C THR A 121 -2.08 5.04 -9.86
N GLY A 122 -1.52 3.90 -10.30
CA GLY A 122 -0.77 3.86 -11.55
C GLY A 122 -1.64 4.25 -12.75
N GLN A 123 -2.91 3.84 -12.75
CA GLN A 123 -3.85 4.21 -13.81
C GLN A 123 -3.99 5.73 -13.91
N ARG A 124 -4.15 6.40 -12.77
CA ARG A 124 -4.30 7.85 -12.72
C ARG A 124 -3.01 8.55 -13.17
N ALA A 125 -1.86 8.04 -12.75
CA ALA A 125 -0.57 8.58 -13.16
C ALA A 125 -0.39 8.46 -14.67
N LYS A 126 -0.78 7.32 -15.24
CA LYS A 126 -0.71 7.09 -16.67
C LYS A 126 -1.59 8.09 -17.45
N GLU A 127 -2.82 8.30 -16.99
CA GLU A 127 -3.74 9.26 -17.60
C GLU A 127 -3.18 10.69 -17.57
N LYS A 128 -2.51 11.04 -16.49
CA LYS A 128 -1.88 12.38 -16.33
C LYS A 128 -0.49 12.44 -16.95
N LYS A 129 -0.02 11.35 -17.56
CA LYS A 129 1.32 11.26 -18.15
C LYS A 129 2.44 11.54 -17.14
N LEU A 130 2.22 11.10 -15.89
CA LEU A 130 3.18 11.24 -14.81
C LEU A 130 3.85 9.91 -14.53
N GLY A 131 5.15 9.94 -14.37
CA GLY A 131 5.90 8.82 -13.84
C GLY A 131 6.18 9.03 -12.37
N GLY A 132 6.69 8.00 -11.70
CA GLY A 132 7.05 8.12 -10.31
C GLY A 132 7.58 6.83 -9.72
N GLU A 133 7.81 6.87 -8.43
CA GLU A 133 8.26 5.70 -7.67
C GLU A 133 7.07 4.79 -7.41
N VAL A 134 7.22 3.51 -7.76
CA VAL A 134 6.19 2.50 -7.52
C VAL A 134 6.30 2.03 -6.08
N VAL A 135 5.27 2.29 -5.29
CA VAL A 135 5.25 1.96 -3.86
C VAL A 135 4.88 0.49 -3.65
N CYS A 136 3.75 0.08 -4.19
CA CYS A 136 3.25 -1.29 -4.01
C CYS A 136 2.22 -1.65 -5.08
N GLN A 137 1.91 -2.95 -5.13
CA GLN A 137 0.81 -3.50 -5.91
C GLN A 137 -0.22 -4.06 -4.95
N VAL A 138 -1.50 -3.87 -5.26
CA VAL A 138 -2.61 -4.37 -4.46
C VAL A 138 -3.64 -5.00 -5.39
N TRP A 139 -4.11 -6.18 -5.05
CA TRP A 139 -5.20 -6.82 -5.81
C TRP A 139 -6.09 -7.69 -4.94
#